data_d4f74f9a50777557e19fcc6cc35f128c
#
_entry.id   d4f74f9a50777557e19fcc6cc35f128c
#
_cell.length_a   1.000
_cell.length_b   1.000
_cell.length_c   1.000
_cell.angle_alpha   90.00
_cell.angle_beta   90.00
_cell.angle_gamma   90.00
#
_symmetry.space_group_name_H-M   'P 1'
#
loop_
_entity.id
_entity.type
_entity.pdbx_description
1 polymer ?
#
loop_
_entity_poly.entity_id
_entity_poly.type
_entity_poly.pdbx_seq_one_letter_code
_entity_poly.pdbx_strand_id
1 'polypeptide(L)'
;MFGRLYLRYVTYVVFVKIHLLGVFNGHLIFYSIINNRKKSQKEEYRMKHIVVDLEMNNIRQKSEARKICTMETIEIGAVMLDDNLQEISSFRTYVKPEYNEGIVKKISRLTGITDDMVVNAPNFNDALRMFTNWCLGTGDEVTIYAWSESDYGQISKEMLLKGYEVSEQEVELLGNAWSDFQQEFDSHLGFERQLSLKMALDMAGVDFSGREHDALDDARNTAELLQIFRDEELFNKTLRKIKEYMEPTEIGNTIGSLIDFSAFACA
;
A
#
# COMPACT_ATOMS: atom_id res chain seq x y z
N MET A 1 13.14 4.20 13.14
CA MET A 1 14.50 4.72 12.88
C MET A 1 15.24 3.88 11.84
N PHE A 2 14.93 2.59 11.67
CA PHE A 2 15.56 1.69 10.70
C PHE A 2 15.05 1.87 9.25
N GLY A 3 13.78 2.25 9.03
CA GLY A 3 13.20 2.42 7.68
C GLY A 3 13.83 3.57 6.87
N ARG A 4 14.15 4.70 7.51
CA ARG A 4 14.82 5.83 6.83
C ARG A 4 16.26 5.53 6.39
N LEU A 5 16.95 4.60 7.05
CA LEU A 5 18.29 4.18 6.64
C LEU A 5 18.23 3.23 5.42
N TYR A 6 17.20 2.38 5.35
CA TYR A 6 17.04 1.41 4.26
C TYR A 6 16.60 2.09 2.95
N LEU A 7 15.68 3.07 3.03
CA LEU A 7 15.31 3.90 1.89
C LEU A 7 16.53 4.64 1.32
N ARG A 8 17.39 5.19 2.19
CA ARG A 8 18.64 5.81 1.76
C ARG A 8 19.61 4.81 1.13
N TYR A 9 19.58 3.54 1.52
CA TYR A 9 20.46 2.52 0.96
C TYR A 9 20.02 2.06 -0.44
N VAL A 10 18.72 1.87 -0.66
CA VAL A 10 18.18 1.54 -2.00
C VAL A 10 18.38 2.71 -2.96
N THR A 11 18.07 3.94 -2.55
CA THR A 11 18.33 5.16 -3.32
C THR A 11 19.85 5.34 -3.57
N TYR A 12 20.69 5.02 -2.59
CA TYR A 12 22.15 5.10 -2.74
C TYR A 12 22.72 4.04 -3.68
N VAL A 13 22.23 2.80 -3.66
CA VAL A 13 22.67 1.73 -4.57
C VAL A 13 22.26 2.03 -6.00
N VAL A 14 21.06 2.55 -6.24
CA VAL A 14 20.61 3.00 -7.56
C VAL A 14 21.45 4.21 -8.02
N PHE A 15 21.69 5.19 -7.14
CA PHE A 15 22.49 6.38 -7.44
C PHE A 15 23.97 6.05 -7.70
N VAL A 16 24.57 5.12 -6.95
CA VAL A 16 25.98 4.70 -7.13
C VAL A 16 26.15 3.89 -8.43
N LYS A 17 25.19 3.03 -8.81
CA LYS A 17 25.24 2.32 -10.10
C LYS A 17 25.14 3.28 -11.29
N ILE A 18 24.34 4.34 -11.20
CA ILE A 18 24.22 5.39 -12.22
C ILE A 18 25.50 6.27 -12.28
N HIS A 19 26.15 6.53 -11.15
CA HIS A 19 27.39 7.35 -11.11
C HIS A 19 28.64 6.61 -11.59
N LEU A 20 28.67 5.27 -11.48
CA LEU A 20 29.81 4.46 -11.96
C LEU A 20 29.82 4.24 -13.48
N LEU A 21 28.73 4.59 -14.18
CA LEU A 21 28.64 4.49 -15.65
C LEU A 21 29.02 5.77 -16.40
N GLY A 22 29.62 6.73 -15.73
CA GLY A 22 30.37 7.84 -16.35
C GLY A 22 29.52 8.82 -17.16
N VAL A 23 29.01 9.87 -16.51
CA VAL A 23 28.57 11.08 -17.24
C VAL A 23 28.98 12.35 -16.49
N PHE A 24 30.12 12.89 -16.87
CA PHE A 24 30.58 14.23 -16.50
C PHE A 24 30.25 15.21 -17.63
N ASN A 25 29.03 15.32 -18.11
CA ASN A 25 28.59 16.44 -19.00
C ASN A 25 27.07 16.59 -19.19
N GLY A 26 26.22 15.85 -18.42
CA GLY A 26 24.77 15.84 -18.62
C GLY A 26 23.97 16.91 -17.88
N HIS A 27 24.53 17.59 -16.87
CA HIS A 27 23.73 18.50 -16.02
C HIS A 27 23.20 19.77 -16.72
N LEU A 28 23.91 20.28 -17.69
CA LEU A 28 23.47 21.48 -18.44
C LEU A 28 22.44 21.15 -19.52
N ILE A 29 22.48 19.97 -20.08
CA ILE A 29 21.54 19.53 -21.12
C ILE A 29 20.19 19.15 -20.49
N PHE A 30 20.20 18.50 -19.33
CA PHE A 30 18.98 18.11 -18.62
C PHE A 30 18.16 19.31 -18.15
N TYR A 31 18.81 20.35 -17.61
CA TYR A 31 18.15 21.60 -17.21
C TYR A 31 17.56 22.40 -18.41
N SER A 32 18.20 22.34 -19.56
CA SER A 32 17.71 23.02 -20.76
C SER A 32 16.52 22.31 -21.41
N ILE A 33 16.47 20.98 -21.34
CA ILE A 33 15.35 20.16 -21.85
C ILE A 33 14.10 20.37 -20.98
N ILE A 34 14.25 20.42 -19.66
CA ILE A 34 13.14 20.69 -18.73
C ILE A 34 12.58 22.12 -18.92
N ASN A 35 13.45 23.11 -19.12
CA ASN A 35 13.00 24.49 -19.29
C ASN A 35 12.43 24.81 -20.68
N ASN A 36 12.81 24.09 -21.73
CA ASN A 36 12.22 24.27 -23.06
C ASN A 36 10.87 23.58 -23.24
N ARG A 37 10.56 22.53 -22.45
CA ARG A 37 9.20 21.95 -22.40
C ARG A 37 8.17 22.84 -21.70
N LYS A 38 8.59 23.80 -20.87
CA LYS A 38 7.68 24.73 -20.17
C LYS A 38 7.08 25.86 -21.04
N LYS A 39 7.36 25.90 -22.34
CA LYS A 39 6.97 27.03 -23.18
C LYS A 39 6.03 26.76 -24.34
N SER A 40 5.50 25.53 -24.50
CA SER A 40 4.47 25.30 -25.52
C SER A 40 3.42 24.33 -25.01
N GLN A 41 2.20 24.83 -24.90
CA GLN A 41 0.97 24.19 -24.45
C GLN A 41 0.87 23.98 -22.93
N LYS A 42 -0.20 24.49 -22.35
CA LYS A 42 -0.79 24.06 -21.10
C LYS A 42 -1.27 22.62 -21.31
N GLU A 43 -0.36 21.64 -21.30
CA GLU A 43 -0.76 20.27 -21.05
C GLU A 43 -1.30 20.29 -19.62
N GLU A 44 -2.56 20.03 -19.49
CA GLU A 44 -3.23 19.80 -18.22
C GLU A 44 -2.54 18.57 -17.63
N TYR A 45 -1.65 18.80 -16.66
CA TYR A 45 -0.97 17.71 -15.94
C TYR A 45 -2.06 16.87 -15.29
N ARG A 46 -2.26 15.67 -15.80
CA ARG A 46 -3.18 14.70 -15.22
C ARG A 46 -2.42 13.81 -14.28
N MET A 47 -2.89 13.73 -13.06
CA MET A 47 -2.37 12.82 -12.04
C MET A 47 -3.20 11.54 -12.05
N LYS A 48 -2.57 10.38 -12.01
CA LYS A 48 -3.24 9.11 -11.76
C LYS A 48 -2.92 8.66 -10.34
N HIS A 49 -3.94 8.24 -9.65
CA HIS A 49 -3.82 7.68 -8.31
C HIS A 49 -3.99 6.17 -8.41
N ILE A 50 -2.99 5.43 -8.03
CA ILE A 50 -3.03 3.96 -8.01
C ILE A 50 -3.13 3.54 -6.57
N VAL A 51 -4.09 2.70 -6.25
CA VAL A 51 -4.19 2.06 -4.94
C VAL A 51 -3.87 0.59 -5.13
N VAL A 52 -2.90 0.08 -4.39
CA VAL A 52 -2.39 -1.29 -4.51
C VAL A 52 -2.44 -2.00 -3.17
N ASP A 53 -2.72 -3.30 -3.22
CA ASP A 53 -2.59 -4.23 -2.12
C ASP A 53 -1.93 -5.52 -2.59
N LEU A 54 -1.26 -6.23 -1.68
CA LEU A 54 -0.54 -7.46 -1.97
C LEU A 54 -0.98 -8.59 -1.04
N GLU A 55 -1.18 -9.78 -1.60
CA GLU A 55 -1.24 -10.98 -0.79
C GLU A 55 0.10 -11.71 -0.78
N MET A 56 0.46 -12.26 0.37
CA MET A 56 1.81 -12.77 0.60
C MET A 56 1.80 -14.16 1.23
N ASN A 57 2.74 -15.00 0.79
CA ASN A 57 2.98 -16.34 1.33
C ASN A 57 4.29 -16.40 2.12
N ASN A 58 4.30 -17.08 3.26
CA ASN A 58 5.51 -17.17 4.09
C ASN A 58 6.58 -18.05 3.42
N ILE A 59 7.79 -17.52 3.30
CA ILE A 59 8.95 -18.31 2.87
C ILE A 59 9.32 -19.32 3.97
N ARG A 60 9.72 -20.54 3.61
CA ARG A 60 10.11 -21.60 4.53
C ARG A 60 11.18 -21.15 5.52
N GLN A 61 11.02 -21.54 6.80
CA GLN A 61 11.88 -21.09 7.90
C GLN A 61 13.38 -21.36 7.70
N LYS A 62 13.72 -22.45 7.02
CA LYS A 62 15.12 -22.84 6.77
C LYS A 62 15.71 -22.27 5.49
N SER A 63 14.97 -21.47 4.74
CA SER A 63 15.45 -20.85 3.50
C SER A 63 16.41 -19.71 3.80
N GLU A 64 17.53 -19.65 3.10
CA GLU A 64 18.48 -18.52 3.15
C GLU A 64 17.81 -17.20 2.66
N ALA A 65 16.83 -17.31 1.75
CA ALA A 65 16.04 -16.18 1.26
C ALA A 65 15.40 -15.38 2.40
N ARG A 66 15.04 -16.04 3.52
CA ARG A 66 14.45 -15.36 4.69
C ARG A 66 15.34 -14.31 5.35
N LYS A 67 16.64 -14.32 5.09
CA LYS A 67 17.55 -13.28 5.58
C LYS A 67 17.29 -11.93 4.89
N ILE A 68 16.72 -11.96 3.69
CA ILE A 68 16.40 -10.79 2.88
C ILE A 68 14.90 -10.49 2.96
N CYS A 69 14.07 -11.49 2.69
CA CYS A 69 12.63 -11.37 2.68
C CYS A 69 11.97 -12.56 3.39
N THR A 70 11.01 -12.32 4.28
CA THR A 70 10.35 -13.38 5.05
C THR A 70 9.11 -13.96 4.38
N MET A 71 8.58 -13.23 3.40
CA MET A 71 7.41 -13.60 2.62
C MET A 71 7.69 -13.38 1.14
N GLU A 72 6.90 -13.97 0.27
CA GLU A 72 6.88 -13.74 -1.16
C GLU A 72 5.46 -13.38 -1.61
N THR A 73 5.35 -12.45 -2.54
CA THR A 73 4.09 -12.00 -3.11
C THR A 73 3.44 -13.14 -3.90
N ILE A 74 2.14 -13.35 -3.71
CA ILE A 74 1.33 -14.35 -4.41
C ILE A 74 0.15 -13.74 -5.17
N GLU A 75 -0.17 -12.47 -4.93
CA GLU A 75 -1.13 -11.69 -5.69
C GLU A 75 -0.76 -10.21 -5.62
N ILE A 76 -0.99 -9.50 -6.73
CA ILE A 76 -0.96 -8.05 -6.83
C ILE A 76 -2.34 -7.61 -7.29
N GLY A 77 -3.04 -6.84 -6.49
CA GLY A 77 -4.32 -6.21 -6.81
C GLY A 77 -4.19 -4.70 -6.78
N ALA A 78 -4.69 -4.01 -7.80
CA ALA A 78 -4.61 -2.55 -7.83
C ALA A 78 -5.76 -1.94 -8.62
N VAL A 79 -6.12 -0.70 -8.26
CA VAL A 79 -7.05 0.14 -9.01
C VAL A 79 -6.37 1.44 -9.40
N MET A 80 -6.72 1.95 -10.58
CA MET A 80 -6.28 3.25 -11.06
C MET A 80 -7.45 4.21 -11.02
N LEU A 81 -7.24 5.35 -10.38
CA LEU A 81 -8.23 6.41 -10.25
C LEU A 81 -7.77 7.61 -11.09
N ASP A 82 -8.74 8.36 -11.61
CA ASP A 82 -8.50 9.64 -12.28
C ASP A 82 -8.31 10.80 -11.28
N ASP A 83 -8.17 12.01 -11.79
CA ASP A 83 -8.02 13.25 -10.97
C ASP A 83 -9.23 13.50 -10.03
N ASN A 84 -10.38 12.90 -10.30
CA ASN A 84 -11.58 12.98 -9.45
C ASN A 84 -11.70 11.75 -8.52
N LEU A 85 -10.64 10.95 -8.45
CA LEU A 85 -10.56 9.69 -7.69
C LEU A 85 -11.62 8.66 -8.12
N GLN A 86 -12.07 8.68 -9.38
CA GLN A 86 -12.97 7.65 -9.91
C GLN A 86 -12.17 6.50 -10.52
N GLU A 87 -12.55 5.25 -10.22
CA GLU A 87 -11.89 4.06 -10.79
C GLU A 87 -12.07 4.06 -12.32
N ILE A 88 -10.94 4.07 -13.05
CA ILE A 88 -10.89 4.03 -14.51
C ILE A 88 -10.29 2.75 -15.07
N SER A 89 -9.53 2.02 -14.24
CA SER A 89 -8.91 0.75 -14.62
C SER A 89 -8.58 -0.06 -13.38
N SER A 90 -8.45 -1.37 -13.52
CA SER A 90 -7.96 -2.25 -12.47
C SER A 90 -6.92 -3.22 -13.01
N PHE A 91 -6.05 -3.67 -12.11
CA PHE A 91 -5.01 -4.65 -12.37
C PHE A 91 -5.10 -5.77 -11.36
N ARG A 92 -4.97 -7.01 -11.81
CA ARG A 92 -4.88 -8.18 -10.93
C ARG A 92 -3.98 -9.23 -11.57
N THR A 93 -3.06 -9.76 -10.82
CA THR A 93 -2.27 -10.91 -11.22
C THR A 93 -1.91 -11.77 -10.01
N TYR A 94 -2.04 -13.09 -10.14
CA TYR A 94 -1.39 -14.00 -9.22
C TYR A 94 0.10 -14.06 -9.53
N VAL A 95 0.89 -14.45 -8.53
CA VAL A 95 2.33 -14.59 -8.63
C VAL A 95 2.73 -15.99 -8.17
N LYS A 96 3.53 -16.67 -8.97
CA LYS A 96 4.02 -18.01 -8.64
C LYS A 96 5.07 -17.91 -7.53
N PRO A 97 4.87 -18.58 -6.37
CA PRO A 97 5.88 -18.65 -5.32
C PRO A 97 7.11 -19.44 -5.79
N GLU A 98 8.30 -19.00 -5.40
CA GLU A 98 9.57 -19.61 -5.82
C GLU A 98 10.28 -20.34 -4.68
N TYR A 99 10.07 -19.90 -3.43
CA TYR A 99 10.77 -20.44 -2.26
C TYR A 99 9.94 -21.44 -1.45
N ASN A 100 8.71 -21.71 -1.90
CA ASN A 100 7.84 -22.77 -1.38
C ASN A 100 7.32 -23.63 -2.52
N GLU A 101 6.98 -24.89 -2.21
CA GLU A 101 6.34 -25.80 -3.17
C GLU A 101 4.86 -25.48 -3.40
N GLY A 102 4.28 -24.60 -2.59
CA GLY A 102 2.88 -24.19 -2.66
C GLY A 102 2.52 -23.17 -1.58
N ILE A 103 1.24 -22.83 -1.53
CA ILE A 103 0.70 -21.86 -0.59
C ILE A 103 0.56 -22.49 0.80
N VAL A 104 1.05 -21.80 1.83
CA VAL A 104 0.90 -22.23 3.22
C VAL A 104 -0.59 -22.30 3.57
N LYS A 105 -1.06 -23.44 4.13
CA LYS A 105 -2.49 -23.69 4.41
C LYS A 105 -3.20 -22.56 5.17
N LYS A 106 -2.49 -21.87 6.10
CA LYS A 106 -3.05 -20.74 6.82
C LYS A 106 -3.32 -19.57 5.87
N ILE A 107 -2.37 -19.29 4.96
CA ILE A 107 -2.50 -18.24 3.96
C ILE A 107 -3.62 -18.56 2.97
N SER A 108 -3.64 -19.79 2.44
CA SER A 108 -4.71 -20.22 1.54
C SER A 108 -6.11 -20.09 2.15
N ARG A 109 -6.28 -20.35 3.46
CA ARG A 109 -7.56 -20.14 4.16
C ARG A 109 -7.92 -18.65 4.31
N LEU A 110 -6.93 -17.82 4.51
CA LEU A 110 -7.09 -16.38 4.71
C LEU A 110 -7.44 -15.70 3.37
N THR A 111 -6.58 -15.88 2.37
CA THR A 111 -6.66 -15.21 1.07
C THR A 111 -7.57 -15.94 0.07
N GLY A 112 -7.84 -17.24 0.27
CA GLY A 112 -8.50 -18.12 -0.69
C GLY A 112 -7.64 -18.51 -1.88
N ILE A 113 -6.40 -18.05 -1.94
CA ILE A 113 -5.48 -18.40 -3.01
C ILE A 113 -5.02 -19.84 -2.82
N THR A 114 -5.11 -20.65 -3.88
CA THR A 114 -4.75 -22.05 -3.90
C THR A 114 -3.56 -22.30 -4.83
N ASP A 115 -2.93 -23.46 -4.68
CA ASP A 115 -1.79 -23.85 -5.52
C ASP A 115 -2.16 -23.84 -7.02
N ASP A 116 -3.38 -24.27 -7.36
CA ASP A 116 -3.86 -24.31 -8.74
C ASP A 116 -3.95 -22.91 -9.38
N MET A 117 -4.20 -21.87 -8.58
CA MET A 117 -4.30 -20.49 -9.05
C MET A 117 -2.92 -19.90 -9.37
N VAL A 118 -1.88 -20.34 -8.67
CA VAL A 118 -0.53 -19.77 -8.82
C VAL A 118 0.43 -20.63 -9.64
N VAL A 119 0.11 -21.90 -9.92
CA VAL A 119 1.02 -22.84 -10.61
C VAL A 119 1.46 -22.35 -11.99
N ASN A 120 0.55 -21.71 -12.72
CA ASN A 120 0.79 -21.16 -14.07
C ASN A 120 0.90 -19.63 -14.08
N ALA A 121 0.93 -18.99 -12.89
CA ALA A 121 1.08 -17.55 -12.78
C ALA A 121 2.52 -17.13 -13.16
N PRO A 122 2.73 -15.87 -13.57
CA PRO A 122 4.06 -15.33 -13.79
C PRO A 122 4.90 -15.40 -12.50
N ASN A 123 6.23 -15.44 -12.64
CA ASN A 123 7.12 -15.21 -11.52
C ASN A 123 7.02 -13.75 -11.06
N PHE A 124 7.63 -13.43 -9.91
CA PHE A 124 7.56 -12.08 -9.34
C PHE A 124 8.09 -11.00 -10.29
N ASN A 125 9.23 -11.24 -10.96
CA ASN A 125 9.83 -10.23 -11.83
C ASN A 125 8.92 -9.91 -13.03
N ASP A 126 8.30 -10.92 -13.61
CA ASP A 126 7.35 -10.74 -14.72
C ASP A 126 6.07 -10.06 -14.23
N ALA A 127 5.52 -10.48 -13.08
CA ALA A 127 4.32 -9.88 -12.49
C ALA A 127 4.53 -8.39 -12.13
N LEU A 128 5.66 -8.07 -11.51
CA LEU A 128 6.01 -6.68 -11.19
C LEU A 128 6.19 -5.85 -12.47
N ARG A 129 6.81 -6.42 -13.51
CA ARG A 129 6.94 -5.74 -14.81
C ARG A 129 5.59 -5.49 -15.47
N MET A 130 4.65 -6.43 -15.37
CA MET A 130 3.28 -6.24 -15.84
C MET A 130 2.59 -5.10 -15.09
N PHE A 131 2.72 -5.07 -13.77
CA PHE A 131 2.16 -4.01 -12.92
C PHE A 131 2.75 -2.64 -13.26
N THR A 132 4.08 -2.52 -13.33
CA THR A 132 4.73 -1.24 -13.63
C THR A 132 4.40 -0.73 -15.03
N ASN A 133 4.31 -1.62 -16.02
CA ASN A 133 3.86 -1.26 -17.38
C ASN A 133 2.41 -0.76 -17.40
N TRP A 134 1.53 -1.37 -16.59
CA TRP A 134 0.15 -0.92 -16.45
C TRP A 134 0.08 0.46 -15.79
N CYS A 135 0.87 0.70 -14.73
CA CYS A 135 0.97 2.00 -14.09
C CYS A 135 1.43 3.10 -15.05
N LEU A 136 2.44 2.82 -15.87
CA LEU A 136 3.07 3.78 -16.77
C LEU A 136 2.32 3.93 -18.12
N GLY A 137 1.36 3.03 -18.40
CA GLY A 137 0.70 2.94 -19.70
C GLY A 137 -0.11 4.16 -20.11
N THR A 138 -0.48 5.03 -19.18
CA THR A 138 -1.21 6.28 -19.46
C THR A 138 -0.28 7.42 -19.88
N GLY A 139 1.01 7.37 -19.54
CA GLY A 139 1.97 8.46 -19.74
C GLY A 139 1.76 9.66 -18.82
N ASP A 140 0.82 9.57 -17.87
CA ASP A 140 0.52 10.60 -16.88
C ASP A 140 1.47 10.47 -15.65
N GLU A 141 1.52 11.51 -14.80
CA GLU A 141 2.16 11.38 -13.48
C GLU A 141 1.36 10.42 -12.59
N VAL A 142 2.07 9.63 -11.79
CA VAL A 142 1.47 8.56 -10.98
C VAL A 142 1.85 8.74 -9.51
N THR A 143 0.87 8.61 -8.61
CA THR A 143 1.08 8.39 -7.19
C THR A 143 0.50 7.01 -6.81
N ILE A 144 1.27 6.20 -6.09
CA ILE A 144 0.84 4.88 -5.62
C ILE A 144 0.54 4.96 -4.12
N TYR A 145 -0.65 4.55 -3.75
CA TYR A 145 -1.09 4.42 -2.37
C TYR A 145 -1.16 2.94 -2.00
N ALA A 146 -0.64 2.59 -0.85
CA ALA A 146 -0.94 1.33 -0.18
C ALA A 146 -1.57 1.63 1.17
N TRP A 147 -2.38 0.70 1.70
CA TRP A 147 -2.93 0.89 3.03
C TRP A 147 -1.82 1.04 4.07
N SER A 148 -0.70 0.32 3.91
CA SER A 148 0.44 0.45 4.82
C SER A 148 1.80 0.41 4.09
N GLU A 149 2.87 0.78 4.81
CA GLU A 149 4.26 0.67 4.31
C GLU A 149 4.68 -0.79 4.01
N SER A 150 3.90 -1.79 4.46
CA SER A 150 4.25 -3.21 4.31
C SER A 150 4.36 -3.65 2.85
N ASP A 151 3.48 -3.15 1.98
CA ASP A 151 3.42 -3.51 0.56
C ASP A 151 4.63 -2.99 -0.20
N TYR A 152 4.98 -1.72 0.00
CA TYR A 152 6.20 -1.15 -0.55
C TYR A 152 7.45 -1.87 -0.02
N GLY A 153 7.47 -2.14 1.29
CA GLY A 153 8.56 -2.89 1.93
C GLY A 153 8.71 -4.31 1.40
N GLN A 154 7.60 -4.98 1.08
CA GLN A 154 7.60 -6.31 0.48
C GLN A 154 8.17 -6.27 -0.93
N ILE A 155 7.65 -5.41 -1.81
CA ILE A 155 8.15 -5.25 -3.18
C ILE A 155 9.65 -4.95 -3.17
N SER A 156 10.10 -4.00 -2.35
CA SER A 156 11.50 -3.60 -2.27
C SER A 156 12.43 -4.75 -1.86
N LYS A 157 12.03 -5.56 -0.87
CA LYS A 157 12.81 -6.72 -0.41
C LYS A 157 12.82 -7.84 -1.44
N GLU A 158 11.69 -8.06 -2.10
CA GLU A 158 11.55 -9.12 -3.07
C GLU A 158 12.29 -8.81 -4.37
N MET A 159 12.29 -7.54 -4.80
CA MET A 159 13.16 -7.05 -5.88
C MET A 159 14.64 -7.33 -5.60
N LEU A 160 15.09 -7.05 -4.36
CA LEU A 160 16.45 -7.34 -3.94
C LEU A 160 16.74 -8.85 -3.95
N LEU A 161 15.81 -9.65 -3.41
CA LEU A 161 15.95 -11.10 -3.30
C LEU A 161 16.00 -11.78 -4.68
N LYS A 162 15.16 -11.32 -5.61
CA LYS A 162 14.96 -11.94 -6.93
C LYS A 162 15.73 -11.24 -8.06
N GLY A 163 16.56 -10.24 -7.71
CA GLY A 163 17.44 -9.55 -8.67
C GLY A 163 16.64 -8.82 -9.76
N TYR A 164 15.54 -8.16 -9.39
CA TYR A 164 14.75 -7.38 -10.36
C TYR A 164 15.56 -6.22 -10.92
N GLU A 165 15.61 -6.13 -12.24
CA GLU A 165 16.32 -5.05 -12.94
C GLU A 165 15.34 -3.90 -13.22
N VAL A 166 15.50 -2.81 -12.47
CA VAL A 166 14.67 -1.59 -12.61
C VAL A 166 15.07 -0.86 -13.89
N SER A 167 14.10 -0.59 -14.76
CA SER A 167 14.29 0.24 -15.94
C SER A 167 14.30 1.74 -15.58
N GLU A 168 14.82 2.61 -16.48
CA GLU A 168 14.84 4.06 -16.26
C GLU A 168 13.42 4.64 -16.03
N GLN A 169 12.42 4.08 -16.68
CA GLN A 169 11.01 4.51 -16.55
C GLN A 169 10.40 4.12 -15.21
N GLU A 170 10.90 3.06 -14.57
CA GLU A 170 10.40 2.55 -13.29
C GLU A 170 11.08 3.20 -12.08
N VAL A 171 12.21 3.90 -12.27
CA VAL A 171 12.98 4.48 -11.15
C VAL A 171 12.12 5.40 -10.29
N GLU A 172 11.36 6.30 -10.91
CA GLU A 172 10.48 7.22 -10.20
C GLU A 172 9.29 6.49 -9.59
N LEU A 173 8.65 5.61 -10.37
CA LEU A 173 7.49 4.84 -9.94
C LEU A 173 7.79 3.95 -8.72
N LEU A 174 8.89 3.20 -8.77
CA LEU A 174 9.27 2.26 -7.71
C LEU A 174 10.04 2.91 -6.55
N GLY A 175 10.55 4.13 -6.75
CA GLY A 175 11.35 4.84 -5.75
C GLY A 175 10.62 5.90 -4.96
N ASN A 176 9.83 6.74 -5.63
CA ASN A 176 9.32 7.98 -5.04
C ASN A 176 7.80 8.14 -5.11
N ALA A 177 7.12 7.38 -5.98
CA ALA A 177 5.68 7.55 -6.19
C ALA A 177 4.80 6.98 -5.08
N TRP A 178 5.38 6.27 -4.08
CA TRP A 178 4.63 5.57 -3.04
C TRP A 178 4.27 6.44 -1.85
N SER A 179 3.04 6.28 -1.37
CA SER A 179 2.50 6.93 -0.17
C SER A 179 1.90 5.89 0.77
N ASP A 180 2.28 5.93 2.05
CA ASP A 180 1.65 5.18 3.13
C ASP A 180 0.37 5.92 3.55
N PHE A 181 -0.77 5.43 3.02
CA PHE A 181 -2.05 6.05 3.28
C PHE A 181 -2.55 5.81 4.71
N GLN A 182 -2.22 4.68 5.34
CA GLN A 182 -2.55 4.40 6.74
C GLN A 182 -1.91 5.46 7.66
N GLN A 183 -0.63 5.76 7.45
CA GLN A 183 0.07 6.76 8.25
C GLN A 183 -0.55 8.15 8.08
N GLU A 184 -0.93 8.51 6.85
CA GLU A 184 -1.59 9.78 6.57
C GLU A 184 -2.96 9.84 7.25
N PHE A 185 -3.76 8.78 7.14
CA PHE A 185 -5.09 8.65 7.74
C PHE A 185 -5.02 8.70 9.28
N ASP A 186 -4.18 7.87 9.88
CA ASP A 186 -4.02 7.78 11.35
C ASP A 186 -3.54 9.12 11.93
N SER A 187 -2.61 9.78 11.26
CA SER A 187 -2.07 11.08 11.71
C SER A 187 -3.12 12.17 11.73
N HIS A 188 -4.01 12.23 10.74
CA HIS A 188 -5.11 13.20 10.69
C HIS A 188 -6.15 12.97 11.78
N LEU A 189 -6.34 11.73 12.19
CA LEU A 189 -7.30 11.36 13.23
C LEU A 189 -6.69 11.37 14.63
N GLY A 190 -5.38 11.54 14.74
CA GLY A 190 -4.65 11.55 16.01
C GLY A 190 -4.55 10.16 16.66
N PHE A 191 -4.57 9.09 15.87
CA PHE A 191 -4.37 7.75 16.38
C PHE A 191 -2.89 7.47 16.68
N GLU A 192 -2.62 6.89 17.84
CA GLU A 192 -1.28 6.42 18.22
C GLU A 192 -1.01 4.99 17.71
N ARG A 193 -2.06 4.26 17.37
CA ARG A 193 -1.98 2.87 16.87
C ARG A 193 -2.43 2.82 15.43
N GLN A 194 -1.70 2.03 14.65
CA GLN A 194 -2.09 1.71 13.28
C GLN A 194 -3.42 0.96 13.26
N LEU A 195 -4.37 1.48 12.47
CA LEU A 195 -5.66 0.84 12.25
C LEU A 195 -5.55 -0.19 11.14
N SER A 196 -6.27 -1.31 11.27
CA SER A 196 -6.49 -2.19 10.11
C SER A 196 -7.42 -1.50 9.10
N LEU A 197 -7.34 -1.87 7.82
CA LEU A 197 -8.24 -1.36 6.78
C LEU A 197 -9.70 -1.54 7.17
N LYS A 198 -10.07 -2.74 7.63
CA LYS A 198 -11.43 -3.01 8.10
C LYS A 198 -11.87 -2.06 9.21
N MET A 199 -11.02 -1.84 10.21
CA MET A 199 -11.36 -0.95 11.33
C MET A 199 -11.53 0.49 10.85
N ALA A 200 -10.70 0.95 9.91
CA ALA A 200 -10.81 2.28 9.33
C ALA A 200 -12.13 2.45 8.55
N LEU A 201 -12.54 1.43 7.77
CA LEU A 201 -13.83 1.40 7.07
C LEU A 201 -14.99 1.41 8.06
N ASP A 202 -14.98 0.52 9.06
CA ASP A 202 -16.01 0.44 10.10
C ASP A 202 -16.21 1.81 10.79
N MET A 203 -15.10 2.46 11.16
CA MET A 203 -15.11 3.79 11.77
C MET A 203 -15.64 4.87 10.81
N ALA A 204 -15.29 4.77 9.52
CA ALA A 204 -15.84 5.65 8.49
C ALA A 204 -17.33 5.39 8.21
N GLY A 205 -17.90 4.28 8.73
CA GLY A 205 -19.25 3.84 8.46
C GLY A 205 -19.44 3.38 7.03
N VAL A 206 -18.41 2.75 6.49
CA VAL A 206 -18.35 2.14 5.15
C VAL A 206 -18.30 0.62 5.31
N ASP A 207 -19.23 -0.06 4.66
CA ASP A 207 -19.21 -1.52 4.64
C ASP A 207 -18.10 -2.03 3.71
N PHE A 208 -17.35 -3.02 4.18
CA PHE A 208 -16.33 -3.66 3.34
C PHE A 208 -16.99 -4.34 2.13
N SER A 209 -16.54 -3.97 0.93
CA SER A 209 -17.04 -4.52 -0.32
C SER A 209 -16.15 -5.67 -0.81
N GLY A 210 -16.75 -6.80 -1.15
CA GLY A 210 -16.02 -7.97 -1.62
C GLY A 210 -15.49 -8.85 -0.49
N ARG A 211 -14.30 -9.38 -0.64
CA ARG A 211 -13.68 -10.34 0.30
C ARG A 211 -12.44 -9.73 0.95
N GLU A 212 -12.40 -9.73 2.29
CA GLU A 212 -11.18 -9.41 3.04
C GLU A 212 -10.06 -10.39 2.64
N HIS A 213 -8.85 -9.87 2.49
CA HIS A 213 -7.67 -10.62 2.01
C HIS A 213 -7.82 -11.15 0.57
N ASP A 214 -8.43 -10.35 -0.29
CA ASP A 214 -8.33 -10.41 -1.74
C ASP A 214 -7.71 -9.07 -2.18
N ALA A 215 -6.52 -9.11 -2.76
CA ALA A 215 -5.72 -7.90 -2.99
C ALA A 215 -6.48 -6.84 -3.83
N LEU A 216 -7.30 -7.23 -4.80
CA LEU A 216 -8.06 -6.27 -5.59
C LEU A 216 -9.22 -5.67 -4.79
N ASP A 217 -9.91 -6.46 -3.96
CA ASP A 217 -10.99 -5.97 -3.11
C ASP A 217 -10.42 -5.07 -2.00
N ASP A 218 -9.29 -5.42 -1.39
CA ASP A 218 -8.61 -4.58 -0.38
C ASP A 218 -8.13 -3.26 -0.99
N ALA A 219 -7.58 -3.27 -2.22
CA ALA A 219 -7.23 -2.06 -2.96
C ALA A 219 -8.45 -1.16 -3.23
N ARG A 220 -9.62 -1.73 -3.59
CA ARG A 220 -10.86 -0.96 -3.80
C ARG A 220 -11.38 -0.33 -2.53
N ASN A 221 -11.38 -1.08 -1.43
CA ASN A 221 -11.81 -0.56 -0.14
C ASN A 221 -10.87 0.55 0.37
N THR A 222 -9.58 0.41 0.14
CA THR A 222 -8.60 1.47 0.41
C THR A 222 -8.85 2.70 -0.47
N ALA A 223 -9.19 2.51 -1.74
CA ALA A 223 -9.54 3.60 -2.67
C ALA A 223 -10.80 4.35 -2.22
N GLU A 224 -11.80 3.65 -1.69
CA GLU A 224 -13.01 4.29 -1.14
C GLU A 224 -12.69 5.17 0.07
N LEU A 225 -11.83 4.69 0.99
CA LEU A 225 -11.33 5.52 2.09
C LEU A 225 -10.54 6.73 1.59
N LEU A 226 -9.72 6.57 0.54
CA LEU A 226 -8.96 7.66 -0.06
C LEU A 226 -9.90 8.73 -0.66
N GLN A 227 -10.98 8.33 -1.34
CA GLN A 227 -12.00 9.24 -1.86
C GLN A 227 -12.63 10.05 -0.73
N ILE A 228 -13.07 9.40 0.36
CA ILE A 228 -13.63 10.05 1.53
C ILE A 228 -12.64 11.02 2.16
N PHE A 229 -11.39 10.60 2.29
CA PHE A 229 -10.33 11.39 2.92
C PHE A 229 -9.97 12.65 2.13
N ARG A 230 -10.06 12.61 0.80
CA ARG A 230 -9.77 13.75 -0.09
C ARG A 230 -10.96 14.68 -0.32
N ASP A 231 -12.18 14.26 0.02
CA ASP A 231 -13.38 15.09 -0.02
C ASP A 231 -13.61 15.73 1.37
N GLU A 232 -13.46 17.05 1.46
CA GLU A 232 -13.55 17.77 2.74
C GLU A 232 -14.91 17.61 3.43
N GLU A 233 -16.02 17.59 2.66
CA GLU A 233 -17.37 17.45 3.22
C GLU A 233 -17.59 16.02 3.75
N LEU A 234 -17.23 15.01 2.95
CA LEU A 234 -17.34 13.61 3.35
C LEU A 234 -16.40 13.32 4.53
N PHE A 235 -15.19 13.82 4.51
CA PHE A 235 -14.24 13.63 5.59
C PHE A 235 -14.72 14.24 6.91
N ASN A 236 -15.26 15.48 6.89
CA ASN A 236 -15.79 16.11 8.09
C ASN A 236 -17.03 15.38 8.63
N LYS A 237 -17.85 14.78 7.77
CA LYS A 237 -18.98 13.94 8.18
C LYS A 237 -18.48 12.63 8.82
N THR A 238 -17.46 12.02 8.25
CA THR A 238 -16.82 10.80 8.75
C THR A 238 -16.12 11.04 10.07
N LEU A 239 -15.39 12.17 10.23
CA LEU A 239 -14.76 12.57 11.50
C LEU A 239 -15.77 12.67 12.64
N ARG A 240 -17.00 13.16 12.39
CA ARG A 240 -18.04 13.19 13.40
C ARG A 240 -18.45 11.79 13.84
N LYS A 241 -18.64 10.87 12.89
CA LYS A 241 -18.96 9.47 13.20
C LYS A 241 -17.85 8.79 14.00
N ILE A 242 -16.58 9.02 13.61
CA ILE A 242 -15.42 8.49 14.31
C ILE A 242 -15.35 9.01 15.74
N LYS A 243 -15.58 10.31 15.96
CA LYS A 243 -15.64 10.90 17.31
C LYS A 243 -16.76 10.30 18.14
N GLU A 244 -17.97 10.17 17.56
CA GLU A 244 -19.10 9.51 18.22
C GLU A 244 -18.79 8.04 18.57
N TYR A 245 -18.07 7.32 17.69
CA TYR A 245 -17.64 5.94 17.95
C TYR A 245 -16.58 5.84 19.07
N MET A 246 -15.71 6.85 19.19
CA MET A 246 -14.65 6.89 20.18
C MET A 246 -15.09 7.50 21.51
N GLU A 247 -16.20 8.25 21.55
CA GLU A 247 -16.73 8.74 22.83
C GLU A 247 -17.06 7.54 23.71
N PRO A 248 -16.54 7.50 24.96
CA PRO A 248 -16.91 6.44 25.88
C PRO A 248 -18.44 6.47 26.03
N THR A 249 -19.11 5.42 25.61
CA THR A 249 -20.50 5.22 26.04
C THR A 249 -20.46 5.29 27.55
N GLU A 250 -21.05 6.35 28.13
CA GLU A 250 -21.29 6.37 29.56
C GLU A 250 -22.08 5.09 29.86
N ILE A 251 -21.36 4.06 30.35
CA ILE A 251 -22.03 2.92 30.95
C ILE A 251 -22.64 3.50 32.22
N GLY A 252 -23.88 3.97 32.11
CA GLY A 252 -24.61 4.63 33.16
C GLY A 252 -24.91 3.78 34.39
N ASN A 253 -24.27 2.62 34.50
CA ASN A 253 -24.29 1.76 35.67
C ASN A 253 -22.91 1.16 35.84
N THR A 254 -22.02 1.84 36.57
CA THR A 254 -20.88 1.15 37.20
C THR A 254 -21.46 0.10 38.16
N ILE A 255 -20.87 -1.09 38.22
CA ILE A 255 -21.22 -2.15 39.22
C ILE A 255 -21.36 -1.54 40.61
N GLY A 256 -20.61 -0.47 40.93
CA GLY A 256 -20.71 0.29 42.18
C GLY A 256 -22.06 0.98 42.40
N SER A 257 -22.82 1.33 41.37
CA SER A 257 -24.18 1.92 41.54
C SER A 257 -25.28 0.87 41.75
N LEU A 258 -24.97 -0.41 41.53
CA LEU A 258 -25.87 -1.55 41.73
C LEU A 258 -25.65 -2.22 43.09
N ILE A 259 -24.60 -1.87 43.82
CA ILE A 259 -24.32 -2.43 45.15
C ILE A 259 -24.71 -1.37 46.18
N ASP A 260 -25.80 -1.65 46.93
CA ASP A 260 -26.17 -0.89 48.08
C ASP A 260 -25.23 -1.22 49.25
N PHE A 261 -24.24 -0.37 49.46
CA PHE A 261 -23.31 -0.51 50.57
C PHE A 261 -23.90 -0.15 51.94
N SER A 262 -25.11 0.35 52.01
CA SER A 262 -25.76 0.72 53.30
C SER A 262 -26.01 -0.52 54.19
N ALA A 263 -26.14 -1.71 53.56
CA ALA A 263 -26.31 -2.98 54.27
C ALA A 263 -25.02 -3.45 55.02
N PHE A 264 -23.86 -2.87 54.74
CA PHE A 264 -22.57 -3.22 55.38
C PHE A 264 -22.12 -2.23 56.46
N ALA A 265 -22.93 -1.19 56.72
CA ALA A 265 -22.56 -0.13 57.69
C ALA A 265 -22.98 -0.42 59.16
N CYS A 266 -23.57 -1.59 59.44
CA CYS A 266 -23.97 -2.00 60.79
C CYS A 266 -23.37 -3.36 61.16
N ALA A 267 -22.12 -3.35 61.60
CA ALA A 267 -21.54 -4.35 62.51
C ALA A 267 -20.41 -3.77 63.31
#